data_6e0547e332bb412654cf810ed7892ff9
#
_entry.id   6e0547e332bb412654cf810ed7892ff9
#
_cell.length_a   1.000
_cell.length_b   1.000
_cell.length_c   1.000
_cell.angle_alpha   90.00
_cell.angle_beta   90.00
_cell.angle_gamma   90.00
#
_symmetry.space_group_name_H-M   'P 1'
#
loop_
_entity.id
_entity.type
_entity.pdbx_description
1 polymer ?
#
loop_
_entity_poly.entity_id
_entity_poly.type
_entity_poly.pdbx_seq_one_letter_code
_entity_poly.pdbx_strand_id
1 'polypeptide(L)'
;MQLNSNSIIKSGHNDNGYYRKYADGTLEMWGSKRFDNVDIQTPDNWNYYTGSRANVPLPMESKTWVSVTATAAGSCAPWISIPSNGLGTELFQAWIYSSNKSASETITIFWRCFGTWK
;
A
#
# COMPACT_ATOMS: atom_id res chain seq x y z
N MET A 1 27.67 3.09 23.22
CA MET A 1 26.66 2.07 22.94
C MET A 1 26.82 1.55 21.52
N GLN A 2 26.82 0.25 21.34
CA GLN A 2 26.90 -0.35 20.03
C GLN A 2 25.51 -0.72 19.55
N LEU A 3 25.13 -0.25 18.37
CA LEU A 3 23.86 -0.62 17.74
C LEU A 3 24.06 -1.88 16.91
N ASN A 4 23.14 -2.82 17.06
CA ASN A 4 23.06 -3.98 16.14
C ASN A 4 22.20 -3.64 14.91
N SER A 5 22.18 -4.52 13.92
CA SER A 5 21.48 -4.28 12.65
C SER A 5 19.96 -4.14 12.82
N ASN A 6 19.39 -4.64 13.91
CA ASN A 6 17.95 -4.59 14.19
C ASN A 6 17.55 -3.40 15.05
N SER A 7 18.49 -2.54 15.46
CA SER A 7 18.16 -1.38 16.25
C SER A 7 17.39 -0.35 15.46
N ILE A 8 16.31 0.17 16.04
CA ILE A 8 15.55 1.28 15.49
C ILE A 8 16.32 2.56 15.79
N ILE A 9 16.68 3.32 14.76
CA ILE A 9 17.41 4.57 14.93
C ILE A 9 16.53 5.81 14.80
N LYS A 10 15.34 5.67 14.16
CA LYS A 10 14.37 6.76 14.04
C LYS A 10 13.00 6.19 13.72
N SER A 11 11.97 6.81 14.30
CA SER A 11 10.56 6.55 13.98
C SER A 11 9.85 7.87 13.75
N GLY A 12 8.81 7.86 12.94
CA GLY A 12 8.00 9.03 12.69
C GLY A 12 6.69 8.68 11.99
N HIS A 13 5.91 9.72 11.70
CA HIS A 13 4.66 9.59 10.97
C HIS A 13 4.27 10.91 10.32
N ASN A 14 3.39 10.82 9.33
CA ASN A 14 2.71 11.95 8.71
C ASN A 14 1.32 11.49 8.25
N ASP A 15 0.65 12.29 7.42
CA ASP A 15 -0.69 11.95 6.94
C ASP A 15 -0.74 10.69 6.08
N ASN A 16 0.41 10.26 5.56
CA ASN A 16 0.50 9.05 4.71
C ASN A 16 0.77 7.78 5.52
N GLY A 17 1.18 7.88 6.77
CA GLY A 17 1.42 6.71 7.60
C GLY A 17 2.61 6.86 8.54
N TYR A 18 3.14 5.72 8.94
CA TYR A 18 4.21 5.59 9.93
C TYR A 18 5.44 5.00 9.30
N TYR A 19 6.62 5.30 9.86
CA TYR A 19 7.87 4.71 9.42
C TYR A 19 8.83 4.45 10.57
N ARG A 20 9.72 3.48 10.36
CA ARG A 20 10.87 3.18 11.21
C ARG A 20 12.10 2.96 10.36
N LYS A 21 13.20 3.57 10.77
CA LYS A 21 14.51 3.33 10.17
C LYS A 21 15.32 2.42 11.10
N TYR A 22 15.87 1.37 10.54
CA TYR A 22 16.71 0.42 11.25
C TYR A 22 18.19 0.67 10.93
N ALA A 23 19.08 0.30 11.86
CA ALA A 23 20.51 0.56 11.74
C ALA A 23 21.14 -0.09 10.49
N ASP A 24 20.59 -1.23 10.03
CA ASP A 24 21.06 -1.94 8.84
C ASP A 24 20.65 -1.28 7.51
N GLY A 25 19.89 -0.20 7.56
CA GLY A 25 19.40 0.47 6.36
C GLY A 25 17.97 0.09 5.97
N THR A 26 17.34 -0.83 6.68
CA THR A 26 15.95 -1.20 6.44
C THR A 26 15.03 -0.02 6.79
N LEU A 27 14.06 0.23 5.94
CA LEU A 27 12.97 1.17 6.15
C LEU A 27 11.66 0.39 6.18
N GLU A 28 10.99 0.42 7.33
CA GLU A 28 9.67 -0.17 7.49
C GLU A 28 8.62 0.93 7.50
N MET A 29 7.53 0.75 6.72
CA MET A 29 6.44 1.71 6.67
C MET A 29 5.11 0.98 6.72
N TRP A 30 4.09 1.62 7.29
CA TRP A 30 2.74 1.05 7.35
C TRP A 30 1.70 2.15 7.52
N GLY A 31 0.48 1.81 7.17
CA GLY A 31 -0.63 2.74 7.31
C GLY A 31 -1.90 2.21 6.68
N SER A 32 -2.83 3.13 6.51
CA SER A 32 -4.08 2.86 5.81
C SER A 32 -4.43 4.07 4.94
N LYS A 33 -5.12 3.80 3.83
CA LYS A 33 -5.64 4.86 2.97
C LYS A 33 -7.08 4.55 2.61
N ARG A 34 -7.96 5.51 2.84
CA ARG A 34 -9.37 5.44 2.47
C ARG A 34 -9.55 6.08 1.10
N PHE A 35 -10.30 5.41 0.25
CA PHE A 35 -10.73 5.89 -1.05
C PHE A 35 -12.24 5.95 -1.07
N ASP A 36 -12.79 7.10 -1.41
CA ASP A 36 -14.24 7.30 -1.55
C ASP A 36 -14.63 7.29 -3.02
N ASN A 37 -15.88 6.95 -3.28
CA ASN A 37 -16.46 6.95 -4.63
C ASN A 37 -15.68 6.08 -5.62
N VAL A 38 -15.28 4.90 -5.18
CA VAL A 38 -14.57 3.94 -6.02
C VAL A 38 -15.58 3.15 -6.83
N ASP A 39 -15.48 3.21 -8.16
CA ASP A 39 -16.31 2.41 -9.07
C ASP A 39 -15.59 1.12 -9.42
N ILE A 40 -16.23 -0.01 -9.14
CA ILE A 40 -15.71 -1.34 -9.47
C ILE A 40 -16.73 -1.97 -10.42
N GLN A 41 -16.72 -1.52 -11.66
CA GLN A 41 -17.76 -1.85 -12.64
C GLN A 41 -17.23 -2.39 -13.97
N THR A 42 -15.91 -2.35 -14.18
CA THR A 42 -15.31 -2.85 -15.43
C THR A 42 -15.16 -4.36 -15.32
N PRO A 43 -15.82 -5.16 -16.20
CA PRO A 43 -15.68 -6.62 -16.17
C PRO A 43 -14.26 -7.04 -16.50
N ASP A 44 -13.78 -8.07 -15.81
CA ASP A 44 -12.56 -8.78 -16.17
C ASP A 44 -12.91 -10.17 -16.70
N ASN A 45 -11.93 -10.90 -17.26
CA ASN A 45 -12.11 -12.16 -17.95
C ASN A 45 -12.63 -13.32 -17.08
N TRP A 46 -12.63 -13.16 -15.77
CA TRP A 46 -12.90 -14.24 -14.80
C TRP A 46 -14.15 -14.00 -13.94
N ASN A 47 -15.14 -13.26 -14.46
CA ASN A 47 -16.39 -12.94 -13.75
C ASN A 47 -16.18 -12.11 -12.49
N TYR A 48 -15.21 -11.23 -12.49
CA TYR A 48 -15.06 -10.22 -11.47
C TYR A 48 -14.87 -8.84 -12.09
N TYR A 49 -14.88 -7.83 -11.26
CA TYR A 49 -14.91 -6.42 -11.67
C TYR A 49 -13.72 -5.67 -11.10
N THR A 50 -13.29 -4.64 -11.80
CA THR A 50 -12.21 -3.76 -11.37
C THR A 50 -12.54 -2.31 -11.69
N GLY A 51 -11.72 -1.42 -11.16
CA GLY A 51 -11.75 0.01 -11.43
C GLY A 51 -10.36 0.52 -11.80
N SER A 52 -10.12 1.79 -11.56
CA SER A 52 -8.81 2.39 -11.74
C SER A 52 -7.84 1.95 -10.66
N ARG A 53 -6.53 2.08 -10.95
CA ARG A 53 -5.50 1.81 -9.94
C ARG A 53 -5.63 2.78 -8.77
N ALA A 54 -5.48 2.26 -7.56
CA ALA A 54 -5.37 3.05 -6.35
C ALA A 54 -3.91 3.45 -6.13
N ASN A 55 -3.67 4.72 -5.86
CA ASN A 55 -2.33 5.24 -5.55
C ASN A 55 -2.21 5.41 -4.04
N VAL A 56 -1.24 4.75 -3.43
CA VAL A 56 -0.99 4.84 -1.99
C VAL A 56 0.37 5.50 -1.78
N PRO A 57 0.39 6.78 -1.38
CA PRO A 57 1.64 7.48 -1.11
C PRO A 57 2.28 6.96 0.17
N LEU A 58 3.61 6.88 0.16
CA LEU A 58 4.38 6.45 1.31
C LEU A 58 4.70 7.64 2.24
N PRO A 59 4.85 7.41 3.56
CA PRO A 59 5.22 8.48 4.49
C PRO A 59 6.66 8.97 4.33
N MET A 60 7.50 8.19 3.66
CA MET A 60 8.89 8.53 3.42
C MET A 60 9.36 7.89 2.12
N GLU A 61 10.24 8.58 1.39
CA GLU A 61 10.86 8.02 0.20
C GLU A 61 11.84 6.90 0.57
N SER A 62 11.73 5.78 -0.15
CA SER A 62 12.66 4.67 -0.06
C SER A 62 13.77 4.85 -1.12
N LYS A 63 14.97 4.40 -0.83
CA LYS A 63 16.08 4.38 -1.81
C LYS A 63 15.92 3.27 -2.83
N THR A 64 15.18 2.22 -2.48
CA THR A 64 14.89 1.09 -3.37
C THR A 64 13.40 0.94 -3.56
N TRP A 65 12.99 0.17 -4.54
CA TRP A 65 11.58 -0.21 -4.67
C TRP A 65 11.15 -0.96 -3.42
N VAL A 66 9.96 -0.63 -2.95
CA VAL A 66 9.42 -1.27 -1.75
C VAL A 66 8.79 -2.62 -2.07
N SER A 67 8.81 -3.51 -1.09
CA SER A 67 7.97 -4.71 -1.10
C SER A 67 6.74 -4.44 -0.23
N VAL A 68 5.56 -4.80 -0.71
CA VAL A 68 4.29 -4.41 -0.08
C VAL A 68 3.43 -5.62 0.21
N THR A 69 2.87 -5.64 1.41
CA THR A 69 1.76 -6.50 1.77
C THR A 69 0.57 -5.60 2.09
N ALA A 70 -0.58 -5.87 1.48
CA ALA A 70 -1.73 -5.01 1.66
C ALA A 70 -3.04 -5.80 1.53
N THR A 71 -4.08 -5.27 2.18
CA THR A 71 -5.43 -5.81 2.10
C THR A 71 -6.40 -4.66 1.87
N ALA A 72 -7.55 -4.98 1.29
CA ALA A 72 -8.62 -4.01 1.08
C ALA A 72 -9.85 -4.41 1.88
N ALA A 73 -10.54 -3.42 2.42
CA ALA A 73 -11.81 -3.60 3.13
C ALA A 73 -12.87 -2.68 2.54
N GLY A 74 -14.07 -3.23 2.37
CA GLY A 74 -15.23 -2.51 1.83
C GLY A 74 -16.44 -3.41 1.78
N SER A 75 -17.63 -2.85 1.55
CA SER A 75 -18.89 -3.62 1.56
C SER A 75 -18.99 -4.61 0.39
N CYS A 76 -18.27 -4.37 -0.71
CA CYS A 76 -18.26 -5.27 -1.86
C CYS A 76 -17.27 -6.43 -1.71
N ALA A 77 -16.68 -6.61 -0.53
CA ALA A 77 -15.66 -7.64 -0.26
C ALA A 77 -14.51 -7.59 -1.28
N PRO A 78 -13.82 -6.44 -1.38
CA PRO A 78 -12.78 -6.26 -2.38
C PRO A 78 -11.49 -7.01 -2.02
N TRP A 79 -10.69 -7.29 -3.04
CA TRP A 79 -9.29 -7.68 -2.86
C TRP A 79 -8.42 -6.82 -3.76
N ILE A 80 -7.11 -6.87 -3.53
CA ILE A 80 -6.18 -6.08 -4.33
C ILE A 80 -5.10 -6.95 -4.93
N SER A 81 -4.58 -6.46 -6.06
CA SER A 81 -3.42 -7.05 -6.72
C SER A 81 -2.44 -5.92 -7.02
N ILE A 82 -1.18 -6.13 -6.67
CA ILE A 82 -0.14 -5.14 -6.91
C ILE A 82 0.71 -5.63 -8.09
N PRO A 83 0.63 -4.96 -9.24
CA PRO A 83 1.47 -5.33 -10.39
C PRO A 83 2.91 -4.91 -10.13
N SER A 84 3.86 -5.58 -10.77
CA SER A 84 5.28 -5.28 -10.58
C SER A 84 5.62 -3.82 -10.91
N ASN A 85 4.96 -3.23 -11.91
CA ASN A 85 5.15 -1.81 -12.26
C ASN A 85 4.38 -0.86 -11.33
N GLY A 86 3.66 -1.38 -10.35
CA GLY A 86 2.99 -0.59 -9.32
C GLY A 86 3.84 -0.37 -8.07
N LEU A 87 5.00 -1.01 -7.97
CA LEU A 87 5.93 -0.79 -6.87
C LEU A 87 6.85 0.38 -7.19
N GLY A 88 7.07 1.25 -6.23
CA GLY A 88 7.89 2.43 -6.41
C GLY A 88 8.72 2.77 -5.18
N THR A 89 9.25 3.98 -5.16
CA THR A 89 10.05 4.51 -4.05
C THR A 89 9.30 5.53 -3.22
N GLU A 90 8.27 6.16 -3.79
CA GLU A 90 7.48 7.21 -3.13
C GLU A 90 6.02 6.81 -2.93
N LEU A 91 5.53 5.83 -3.71
CA LEU A 91 4.17 5.32 -3.64
C LEU A 91 4.14 3.89 -4.14
N PHE A 92 3.03 3.20 -3.88
CA PHE A 92 2.69 1.99 -4.62
C PHE A 92 1.29 2.11 -5.21
N GLN A 93 1.02 1.32 -6.24
CA GLN A 93 -0.26 1.27 -6.92
C GLN A 93 -0.83 -0.13 -6.83
N ALA A 94 -2.15 -0.23 -6.67
CA ALA A 94 -2.85 -1.49 -6.59
C ALA A 94 -4.11 -1.46 -7.45
N TRP A 95 -4.42 -2.57 -8.10
CA TRP A 95 -5.71 -2.81 -8.69
C TRP A 95 -6.66 -3.29 -7.62
N ILE A 96 -7.88 -2.75 -7.60
CA ILE A 96 -8.94 -3.16 -6.69
C ILE A 96 -9.93 -4.01 -7.49
N TYR A 97 -10.23 -5.20 -6.98
CA TYR A 97 -11.14 -6.16 -7.60
C TYR A 97 -12.26 -6.54 -6.65
N SER A 98 -13.41 -6.94 -7.22
CA SER A 98 -14.49 -7.55 -6.47
C SER A 98 -15.25 -8.51 -7.37
N SER A 99 -15.81 -9.58 -6.79
CA SER A 99 -16.77 -10.43 -7.49
C SER A 99 -18.13 -9.76 -7.62
N ASN A 100 -18.36 -8.67 -6.93
CA ASN A 100 -19.60 -7.90 -6.94
C ASN A 100 -19.41 -6.60 -7.69
N LYS A 101 -20.17 -6.40 -8.78
CA LYS A 101 -20.20 -5.10 -9.47
C LYS A 101 -20.76 -4.04 -8.52
N SER A 102 -20.04 -2.95 -8.36
CA SER A 102 -20.43 -1.93 -7.42
C SER A 102 -19.99 -0.53 -7.86
N ALA A 103 -20.80 0.47 -7.52
CA ALA A 103 -20.52 1.88 -7.80
C ALA A 103 -20.36 2.65 -6.47
N SER A 104 -19.51 3.66 -6.51
CA SER A 104 -19.34 4.62 -5.40
C SER A 104 -19.01 3.97 -4.06
N GLU A 105 -18.14 2.96 -4.09
CA GLU A 105 -17.70 2.27 -2.89
C GLU A 105 -16.70 3.09 -2.08
N THR A 106 -16.76 2.93 -0.76
CA THR A 106 -15.70 3.38 0.13
C THR A 106 -14.82 2.18 0.43
N ILE A 107 -13.54 2.28 0.07
CA ILE A 107 -12.58 1.18 0.24
C ILE A 107 -11.38 1.70 1.01
N THR A 108 -10.98 0.96 2.05
CA THR A 108 -9.78 1.26 2.81
C THR A 108 -8.73 0.20 2.51
N ILE A 109 -7.54 0.65 2.13
CA ILE A 109 -6.38 -0.22 1.95
C ILE A 109 -5.50 -0.11 3.18
N PHE A 110 -5.27 -1.25 3.83
CA PHE A 110 -4.33 -1.40 4.94
C PHE A 110 -3.05 -2.00 4.39
N TRP A 111 -1.91 -1.41 4.71
CA TRP A 111 -0.67 -1.80 4.06
C TRP A 111 0.52 -1.75 5.00
N ARG A 112 1.51 -2.56 4.68
CA ARG A 112 2.85 -2.55 5.28
C ARG A 112 3.86 -2.77 4.17
N CYS A 113 4.98 -2.06 4.21
CA CYS A 113 6.04 -2.24 3.24
C CYS A 113 7.41 -2.11 3.86
N PHE A 114 8.39 -2.61 3.12
CA PHE A 114 9.80 -2.52 3.46
C PHE A 114 10.57 -1.97 2.26
N GLY A 115 11.51 -1.08 2.56
CA GLY A 115 12.45 -0.54 1.60
C GLY A 115 13.77 -0.25 2.29
N THR A 116 14.49 0.76 1.83
CA THR A 116 15.76 1.17 2.41
C THR A 116 15.80 2.68 2.56
N TRP A 117 16.51 3.15 3.60
CA TRP A 117 16.68 4.58 3.83
C TRP A 117 18.10 5.07 3.56
N LYS A 118 19.04 4.15 3.38
CA LYS A 118 20.42 4.47 3.03
C LYS A 118 20.97 3.57 1.94
#